data_429e7bfb1fd1b0f67d86750f74647fad
#
_entry.id   429e7bfb1fd1b0f67d86750f74647fad
#
_cell.length_a   1.000
_cell.length_b   1.000
_cell.length_c   1.000
_cell.angle_alpha   90.00
_cell.angle_beta   90.00
_cell.angle_gamma   90.00
#
_symmetry.space_group_name_H-M   'P 1'
#
loop_
_entity.id
_entity.type
_entity.pdbx_description
1 polymer ?
#
loop_
_entity_poly.entity_id
_entity_poly.type
_entity_poly.pdbx_seq_one_letter_code
_entity_poly.pdbx_strand_id
1 'polypeptide(L)'
;FRMDIDAHSSERVHYWITAGSSLREALYIDKQIRTDGVPSRLHHTIEWWIKWMQPAVEAATKIDPEYHDTFLKSVMIIKSQIDKRGAVMASTDSSMLNYGRDAYAYCWPRDGAFVLWPLIRMGYKEEPYRFFEFCRRVMHPSGYLMHKYRADGGLGSSWHSYVHEDGEIGPPIQEDETALVIYALWKHFELSHDLEFIEGIYNSLIKKAAEFMVSFRDDKTGLPKSSYDLWEELSGVSTFTSSCVYGALVAASRFANLLGKSESEKKYKDTADTIKKAILKYLYDEKEG
;
A
#
# COMPACT_ATOMS: atom_id res chain seq x y z
N PHE A 1 -17.43 16.79 37.82
CA PHE A 1 -16.09 16.68 38.37
C PHE A 1 -15.71 17.99 39.02
N ARG A 2 -15.29 18.00 40.28
CA ARG A 2 -14.82 19.15 41.04
C ARG A 2 -13.45 18.84 41.61
N MET A 3 -12.52 19.79 41.52
CA MET A 3 -11.17 19.67 42.05
C MET A 3 -10.82 21.00 42.76
N ASP A 4 -10.30 20.91 43.94
CA ASP A 4 -9.80 22.06 44.70
C ASP A 4 -8.28 22.08 44.53
N ILE A 5 -7.74 23.24 44.14
CA ILE A 5 -6.30 23.45 43.85
C ILE A 5 -5.81 24.53 44.81
N ASP A 6 -4.78 24.21 45.58
CA ASP A 6 -4.17 25.17 46.49
C ASP A 6 -3.47 26.30 45.76
N ALA A 7 -3.34 27.44 46.44
CA ALA A 7 -2.67 28.63 45.90
C ALA A 7 -1.22 28.26 45.46
N HIS A 8 -0.85 28.69 44.26
CA HIS A 8 0.48 28.40 43.64
C HIS A 8 0.79 26.92 43.39
N SER A 9 -0.21 26.05 43.43
CA SER A 9 -0.09 24.62 43.08
C SER A 9 -0.70 24.30 41.71
N SER A 10 -0.45 23.09 41.21
CA SER A 10 -1.09 22.56 40.02
C SER A 10 -1.45 21.11 40.24
N GLU A 11 -2.64 20.74 39.79
CA GLU A 11 -3.10 19.35 39.82
C GLU A 11 -3.31 18.82 38.38
N ARG A 12 -3.06 17.53 38.19
CA ARG A 12 -3.21 16.92 36.88
C ARG A 12 -4.34 15.89 36.92
N VAL A 13 -5.26 16.02 35.96
CA VAL A 13 -6.34 15.06 35.74
C VAL A 13 -6.09 14.31 34.46
N HIS A 14 -6.25 13.00 34.52
CA HIS A 14 -6.19 12.14 33.36
C HIS A 14 -7.59 11.73 32.94
N TYR A 15 -7.87 11.90 31.66
CA TYR A 15 -9.08 11.44 31.01
C TYR A 15 -8.69 10.52 29.85
N TRP A 16 -9.40 9.40 29.68
CA TRP A 16 -9.17 8.48 28.58
C TRP A 16 -10.47 7.92 28.04
N ILE A 17 -10.42 7.47 26.80
CA ILE A 17 -11.48 6.77 26.12
C ILE A 17 -10.93 5.40 25.70
N THR A 18 -11.68 4.34 25.93
CA THR A 18 -11.36 3.00 25.45
C THR A 18 -12.29 2.61 24.33
N ALA A 19 -11.74 2.01 23.27
CA ALA A 19 -12.48 1.46 22.16
C ALA A 19 -12.07 -0.01 21.97
N GLY A 20 -13.00 -0.83 21.55
CA GLY A 20 -12.76 -2.25 21.26
C GLY A 20 -13.84 -2.80 20.35
N SER A 21 -13.62 -4.00 19.81
CA SER A 21 -14.60 -4.72 18.97
C SER A 21 -15.80 -5.24 19.77
N SER A 22 -15.72 -5.21 21.11
CA SER A 22 -16.78 -5.60 22.04
C SER A 22 -16.66 -4.83 23.35
N LEU A 23 -17.77 -4.74 24.08
CA LEU A 23 -17.79 -4.18 25.44
C LEU A 23 -16.76 -4.87 26.36
N ARG A 24 -16.64 -6.20 26.24
CA ARG A 24 -15.66 -6.98 27.02
C ARG A 24 -14.22 -6.51 26.75
N GLU A 25 -13.87 -6.28 25.51
CA GLU A 25 -12.54 -5.78 25.14
C GLU A 25 -12.32 -4.34 25.64
N ALA A 26 -13.29 -3.46 25.47
CA ALA A 26 -13.19 -2.09 25.95
C ALA A 26 -13.02 -2.02 27.48
N LEU A 27 -13.77 -2.83 28.24
CA LEU A 27 -13.64 -2.94 29.70
C LEU A 27 -12.30 -3.56 30.12
N TYR A 28 -11.79 -4.51 29.34
CA TYR A 28 -10.45 -5.09 29.59
C TYR A 28 -9.37 -4.02 29.45
N ILE A 29 -9.42 -3.22 28.37
CA ILE A 29 -8.47 -2.11 28.13
C ILE A 29 -8.57 -1.07 29.25
N ASP A 30 -9.79 -0.68 29.66
CA ASP A 30 -10.01 0.26 30.77
C ASP A 30 -9.36 -0.27 32.06
N LYS A 31 -9.59 -1.53 32.39
CA LYS A 31 -8.96 -2.16 33.55
C LYS A 31 -7.44 -2.11 33.50
N GLN A 32 -6.84 -2.38 32.32
CA GLN A 32 -5.39 -2.29 32.14
C GLN A 32 -4.88 -0.87 32.40
N ILE A 33 -5.55 0.16 31.85
CA ILE A 33 -5.15 1.55 32.05
C ILE A 33 -5.23 1.93 33.54
N ARG A 34 -6.27 1.48 34.25
CA ARG A 34 -6.40 1.73 35.70
C ARG A 34 -5.31 1.02 36.52
N THR A 35 -4.90 -0.17 36.07
CA THR A 35 -3.86 -0.95 36.76
C THR A 35 -2.48 -0.38 36.53
N ASP A 36 -2.13 -0.09 35.28
CA ASP A 36 -0.79 0.39 34.89
C ASP A 36 -0.58 1.88 35.20
N GLY A 37 -1.67 2.63 35.23
CA GLY A 37 -1.67 4.10 35.33
C GLY A 37 -1.38 4.79 33.99
N VAL A 38 -1.99 5.96 33.80
CA VAL A 38 -1.82 6.76 32.56
C VAL A 38 -0.37 7.16 32.31
N PRO A 39 0.43 7.61 33.32
CA PRO A 39 1.83 7.95 33.09
C PRO A 39 2.66 6.79 32.52
N SER A 40 2.47 5.58 33.04
CA SER A 40 3.16 4.37 32.55
C SER A 40 2.79 4.08 31.10
N ARG A 41 1.51 4.19 30.75
CA ARG A 41 1.05 3.98 29.36
C ARG A 41 1.61 4.98 28.40
N LEU A 42 1.68 6.25 28.79
CA LEU A 42 2.31 7.31 27.99
C LEU A 42 3.80 7.03 27.80
N HIS A 43 4.50 6.64 28.87
CA HIS A 43 5.92 6.30 28.80
C HIS A 43 6.18 5.15 27.81
N HIS A 44 5.45 4.04 27.90
CA HIS A 44 5.57 2.91 26.97
C HIS A 44 5.26 3.32 25.51
N THR A 45 4.28 4.22 25.30
CA THR A 45 3.98 4.72 23.95
C THR A 45 5.15 5.55 23.40
N ILE A 46 5.75 6.42 24.23
CA ILE A 46 6.92 7.22 23.83
C ILE A 46 8.11 6.32 23.51
N GLU A 47 8.41 5.34 24.37
CA GLU A 47 9.50 4.38 24.14
C GLU A 47 9.30 3.57 22.85
N TRP A 48 8.04 3.15 22.59
CA TRP A 48 7.71 2.46 21.35
C TRP A 48 7.99 3.32 20.13
N TRP A 49 7.58 4.60 20.14
CA TRP A 49 7.85 5.53 19.04
C TRP A 49 9.35 5.80 18.88
N ILE A 50 10.09 6.02 19.96
CA ILE A 50 11.54 6.20 19.92
C ILE A 50 12.20 4.99 19.24
N LYS A 51 11.85 3.78 19.66
CA LYS A 51 12.39 2.55 19.07
C LYS A 51 11.99 2.39 17.60
N TRP A 52 10.72 2.62 17.28
CA TRP A 52 10.23 2.47 15.90
C TRP A 52 10.87 3.50 14.96
N MET A 53 11.14 4.70 15.42
CA MET A 53 11.74 5.79 14.62
C MET A 53 13.24 5.63 14.37
N GLN A 54 13.95 4.69 15.00
CA GLN A 54 15.41 4.56 14.87
C GLN A 54 15.90 4.52 13.42
N PRO A 55 15.34 3.71 12.51
CA PRO A 55 15.79 3.70 11.11
C PRO A 55 15.59 5.05 10.40
N ALA A 56 14.52 5.77 10.75
CA ALA A 56 14.27 7.10 10.18
C ALA A 56 15.27 8.14 10.73
N VAL A 57 15.61 8.08 12.01
CA VAL A 57 16.63 8.96 12.61
C VAL A 57 17.99 8.72 11.96
N GLU A 58 18.38 7.45 11.74
CA GLU A 58 19.61 7.11 11.01
C GLU A 58 19.56 7.62 9.56
N ALA A 59 18.45 7.49 8.87
CA ALA A 59 18.28 8.01 7.51
C ALA A 59 18.36 9.54 7.47
N ALA A 60 17.82 10.23 8.47
CA ALA A 60 17.85 11.69 8.57
C ALA A 60 19.30 12.23 8.62
N THR A 61 20.25 11.49 9.17
CA THR A 61 21.67 11.94 9.21
C THR A 61 22.30 12.11 7.81
N LYS A 62 21.66 11.59 6.77
CA LYS A 62 22.14 11.62 5.37
C LYS A 62 21.51 12.73 4.53
N ILE A 63 20.63 13.54 5.11
CA ILE A 63 19.97 14.66 4.46
C ILE A 63 20.34 15.97 5.15
N ASP A 64 20.05 17.11 4.50
CA ASP A 64 20.34 18.41 5.06
C ASP A 64 19.59 18.62 6.39
N PRO A 65 20.27 19.09 7.46
CA PRO A 65 19.66 19.36 8.77
C PRO A 65 18.39 20.21 8.73
N GLU A 66 18.27 21.12 7.77
CA GLU A 66 17.08 21.94 7.56
C GLU A 66 15.81 21.10 7.38
N TYR A 67 15.92 19.90 6.78
CA TYR A 67 14.77 19.03 6.49
C TYR A 67 14.52 17.93 7.53
N HIS A 68 15.39 17.77 8.54
CA HIS A 68 15.30 16.66 9.51
C HIS A 68 13.93 16.58 10.20
N ASP A 69 13.43 17.71 10.72
CA ASP A 69 12.16 17.76 11.44
C ASP A 69 10.97 17.40 10.52
N THR A 70 10.93 17.96 9.33
CA THR A 70 9.90 17.64 8.33
C THR A 70 9.95 16.18 7.89
N PHE A 71 11.15 15.65 7.66
CA PHE A 71 11.35 14.24 7.29
C PHE A 71 10.85 13.30 8.39
N LEU A 72 11.26 13.50 9.64
CA LEU A 72 10.85 12.64 10.76
C LEU A 72 9.34 12.72 11.01
N LYS A 73 8.74 13.91 10.94
CA LYS A 73 7.28 14.09 11.03
C LYS A 73 6.56 13.35 9.90
N SER A 74 7.08 13.41 8.68
CA SER A 74 6.49 12.69 7.52
C SER A 74 6.51 11.18 7.74
N VAL A 75 7.58 10.62 8.28
CA VAL A 75 7.67 9.20 8.60
C VAL A 75 6.66 8.80 9.70
N MET A 76 6.46 9.65 10.72
CA MET A 76 5.43 9.43 11.74
C MET A 76 4.02 9.47 11.15
N ILE A 77 3.74 10.40 10.23
CA ILE A 77 2.45 10.51 9.54
C ILE A 77 2.22 9.26 8.70
N ILE A 78 3.20 8.81 7.92
CA ILE A 78 3.11 7.57 7.16
C ILE A 78 2.73 6.40 8.07
N LYS A 79 3.43 6.24 9.20
CA LYS A 79 3.12 5.18 10.17
C LYS A 79 1.69 5.25 10.68
N SER A 80 1.19 6.44 10.96
CA SER A 80 -0.16 6.64 11.49
C SER A 80 -1.27 6.29 10.49
N GLN A 81 -0.96 6.25 9.18
CA GLN A 81 -1.88 5.83 8.13
C GLN A 81 -1.88 4.31 7.87
N ILE A 82 -0.99 3.56 8.50
CA ILE A 82 -0.89 2.10 8.28
C ILE A 82 -1.72 1.36 9.33
N ASP A 83 -2.77 0.68 8.88
CA ASP A 83 -3.59 -0.20 9.73
C ASP A 83 -2.78 -1.41 10.22
N LYS A 84 -3.13 -1.92 11.38
CA LYS A 84 -2.48 -3.11 11.97
C LYS A 84 -2.55 -4.37 11.10
N ARG A 85 -3.47 -4.42 10.12
CA ARG A 85 -3.63 -5.53 9.16
C ARG A 85 -2.90 -5.28 7.84
N GLY A 86 -2.23 -4.13 7.70
CA GLY A 86 -1.39 -3.78 6.58
C GLY A 86 -2.00 -2.88 5.53
N ALA A 87 -3.27 -2.49 5.64
CA ALA A 87 -3.83 -1.49 4.74
C ALA A 87 -3.15 -0.13 4.97
N VAL A 88 -2.74 0.53 3.89
CA VAL A 88 -2.21 1.90 3.92
C VAL A 88 -3.33 2.83 3.50
N MET A 89 -3.85 3.59 4.46
CA MET A 89 -5.01 4.45 4.24
C MET A 89 -4.58 5.78 3.60
N ALA A 90 -5.25 6.20 2.54
CA ALA A 90 -4.97 7.48 1.89
C ALA A 90 -5.32 8.66 2.80
N SER A 91 -6.35 8.53 3.61
CA SER A 91 -6.69 9.52 4.65
C SER A 91 -7.42 8.85 5.81
N THR A 92 -7.22 9.38 7.01
CA THR A 92 -8.02 9.05 8.19
C THR A 92 -8.92 10.22 8.62
N ASP A 93 -8.98 11.27 7.80
CA ASP A 93 -9.84 12.42 8.05
C ASP A 93 -11.30 12.07 7.79
N SER A 94 -12.10 12.05 8.87
CA SER A 94 -13.54 11.80 8.81
C SER A 94 -14.37 13.06 8.53
N SER A 95 -13.78 14.26 8.55
CA SER A 95 -14.49 15.52 8.31
C SER A 95 -15.03 15.60 6.88
N MET A 96 -14.37 14.96 5.92
CA MET A 96 -14.83 14.90 4.54
C MET A 96 -16.19 14.22 4.38
N LEU A 97 -16.58 13.34 5.29
CA LEU A 97 -17.92 12.70 5.28
C LEU A 97 -19.06 13.71 5.40
N ASN A 98 -18.81 14.89 5.99
CA ASN A 98 -19.82 15.94 6.14
C ASN A 98 -20.02 16.75 4.87
N TYR A 99 -19.06 16.78 3.96
CA TYR A 99 -19.07 17.62 2.75
C TYR A 99 -19.12 16.80 1.46
N GLY A 100 -18.58 15.59 1.47
CA GLY A 100 -18.56 14.66 0.36
C GLY A 100 -19.40 13.43 0.64
N ARG A 101 -19.92 12.80 -0.40
CA ARG A 101 -20.67 11.54 -0.28
C ARG A 101 -19.76 10.34 -0.06
N ASP A 102 -18.44 10.52 -0.18
CA ASP A 102 -17.44 9.50 0.03
C ASP A 102 -16.21 10.09 0.75
N ALA A 103 -15.44 9.25 1.40
CA ALA A 103 -14.23 9.63 2.12
C ALA A 103 -13.02 8.97 1.45
N TYR A 104 -11.83 9.57 1.66
CA TYR A 104 -10.55 8.95 1.24
C TYR A 104 -10.04 7.91 2.26
N ALA A 105 -10.90 7.42 3.16
CA ALA A 105 -10.57 6.40 4.15
C ALA A 105 -10.48 4.99 3.53
N TYR A 106 -9.77 4.89 2.43
CA TYR A 106 -9.52 3.65 1.68
C TYR A 106 -8.03 3.43 1.47
N CYS A 107 -7.68 2.19 1.19
CA CYS A 107 -6.37 1.76 0.73
C CYS A 107 -6.42 1.56 -0.79
N TRP A 108 -5.68 2.38 -1.52
CA TRP A 108 -5.32 2.13 -2.91
C TRP A 108 -4.01 1.36 -2.93
N PRO A 109 -3.95 0.16 -3.52
CA PRO A 109 -2.71 -0.63 -3.56
C PRO A 109 -1.53 0.10 -4.20
N ARG A 110 -1.73 0.90 -5.24
CA ARG A 110 -0.72 1.78 -5.84
C ARG A 110 -0.15 2.76 -4.82
N ASP A 111 -1.03 3.49 -4.13
CA ASP A 111 -0.63 4.47 -3.11
C ASP A 111 0.12 3.79 -1.98
N GLY A 112 -0.37 2.63 -1.52
CA GLY A 112 0.31 1.81 -0.53
C GLY A 112 1.72 1.42 -0.95
N ALA A 113 1.91 1.00 -2.21
CA ALA A 113 3.22 0.66 -2.74
C ALA A 113 4.19 1.86 -2.73
N PHE A 114 3.73 3.05 -3.13
CA PHE A 114 4.54 4.26 -3.10
C PHE A 114 4.82 4.77 -1.68
N VAL A 115 3.82 4.77 -0.80
CA VAL A 115 3.97 5.21 0.60
C VAL A 115 4.94 4.31 1.37
N LEU A 116 4.96 3.02 1.09
CA LEU A 116 5.89 2.07 1.71
C LEU A 116 7.32 2.14 1.15
N TRP A 117 7.52 2.70 -0.03
CA TRP A 117 8.84 2.77 -0.64
C TRP A 117 9.90 3.43 0.24
N PRO A 118 9.68 4.62 0.82
CA PRO A 118 10.63 5.19 1.77
C PRO A 118 10.87 4.31 2.99
N LEU A 119 9.83 3.65 3.54
CA LEU A 119 10.00 2.74 4.67
C LEU A 119 10.87 1.53 4.28
N ILE A 120 10.65 0.94 3.11
CA ILE A 120 11.47 -0.14 2.56
C ILE A 120 12.94 0.31 2.48
N ARG A 121 13.20 1.49 1.92
CA ARG A 121 14.57 2.02 1.77
C ARG A 121 15.26 2.33 3.10
N MET A 122 14.52 2.64 4.14
CA MET A 122 15.02 2.83 5.50
C MET A 122 15.21 1.50 6.26
N GLY A 123 14.81 0.36 5.68
CA GLY A 123 14.98 -0.97 6.28
C GLY A 123 13.85 -1.43 7.20
N TYR A 124 12.69 -0.75 7.19
CA TYR A 124 11.51 -1.28 7.86
C TYR A 124 11.05 -2.55 7.18
N LYS A 125 10.72 -3.58 7.99
CA LYS A 125 10.31 -4.90 7.47
C LYS A 125 8.84 -5.21 7.73
N GLU A 126 8.36 -4.86 8.91
CA GLU A 126 7.05 -5.30 9.39
C GLU A 126 5.90 -4.65 8.61
N GLU A 127 5.97 -3.35 8.36
CA GLU A 127 4.94 -2.62 7.62
C GLU A 127 4.83 -3.12 6.17
N PRO A 128 5.92 -3.25 5.40
CA PRO A 128 5.87 -3.84 4.07
C PRO A 128 5.32 -5.27 4.07
N TYR A 129 5.74 -6.13 4.98
CA TYR A 129 5.21 -7.50 5.07
C TYR A 129 3.70 -7.52 5.28
N ARG A 130 3.19 -6.73 6.22
CA ARG A 130 1.76 -6.64 6.49
C ARG A 130 0.98 -6.13 5.28
N PHE A 131 1.53 -5.17 4.54
CA PHE A 131 0.90 -4.66 3.33
C PHE A 131 0.84 -5.70 2.21
N PHE A 132 1.92 -6.42 1.93
CA PHE A 132 1.90 -7.47 0.92
C PHE A 132 0.97 -8.63 1.31
N GLU A 133 0.89 -8.97 2.59
CA GLU A 133 -0.09 -9.90 3.11
C GLU A 133 -1.54 -9.36 3.00
N PHE A 134 -1.74 -8.07 3.20
CA PHE A 134 -3.03 -7.43 2.93
C PHE A 134 -3.41 -7.59 1.46
N CYS A 135 -2.54 -7.22 0.52
CA CYS A 135 -2.77 -7.36 -0.91
C CYS A 135 -3.06 -8.82 -1.30
N ARG A 136 -2.32 -9.78 -0.72
CA ARG A 136 -2.56 -11.21 -0.94
C ARG A 136 -3.96 -11.65 -0.51
N ARG A 137 -4.44 -11.16 0.65
CA ARG A 137 -5.78 -11.50 1.17
C ARG A 137 -6.92 -10.94 0.34
N VAL A 138 -6.74 -9.74 -0.21
CA VAL A 138 -7.79 -9.04 -0.97
C VAL A 138 -7.72 -9.28 -2.47
N MET A 139 -6.69 -9.99 -2.94
CA MET A 139 -6.53 -10.30 -4.36
C MET A 139 -7.73 -11.05 -4.91
N HIS A 140 -8.26 -10.56 -6.02
CA HIS A 140 -9.33 -11.23 -6.74
C HIS A 140 -8.87 -12.62 -7.23
N PRO A 141 -9.73 -13.64 -7.27
CA PRO A 141 -9.38 -14.97 -7.76
C PRO A 141 -8.72 -14.97 -9.16
N SER A 142 -9.13 -14.03 -10.03
CA SER A 142 -8.55 -13.83 -11.37
C SER A 142 -7.17 -13.16 -11.38
N GLY A 143 -6.62 -12.75 -10.24
CA GLY A 143 -5.24 -12.26 -10.12
C GLY A 143 -5.05 -10.75 -10.19
N TYR A 144 -6.11 -9.96 -10.14
CA TYR A 144 -6.00 -8.50 -10.07
C TYR A 144 -6.40 -7.96 -8.70
N LEU A 145 -5.99 -6.75 -8.41
CA LEU A 145 -6.47 -5.95 -7.30
C LEU A 145 -7.51 -4.94 -7.80
N MET A 146 -8.56 -4.73 -7.00
CA MET A 146 -9.49 -3.62 -7.23
C MET A 146 -8.79 -2.30 -6.91
N HIS A 147 -9.29 -1.21 -7.45
CA HIS A 147 -8.65 0.10 -7.28
C HIS A 147 -8.62 0.58 -5.82
N LYS A 148 -9.55 0.18 -4.95
CA LYS A 148 -9.49 0.53 -3.53
C LYS A 148 -10.19 -0.45 -2.61
N TYR A 149 -9.73 -0.48 -1.38
CA TYR A 149 -10.23 -1.35 -0.32
C TYR A 149 -10.43 -0.57 0.98
N ARG A 150 -11.36 -1.02 1.81
CA ARG A 150 -11.44 -0.61 3.21
C ARG A 150 -10.29 -1.24 4.01
N ALA A 151 -9.99 -0.69 5.19
CA ALA A 151 -8.94 -1.23 6.07
C ALA A 151 -9.15 -2.70 6.47
N ASP A 152 -10.40 -3.16 6.53
CA ASP A 152 -10.75 -4.56 6.82
C ASP A 152 -10.57 -5.51 5.64
N GLY A 153 -10.27 -4.99 4.45
CA GLY A 153 -10.14 -5.73 3.20
C GLY A 153 -11.45 -5.81 2.40
N GLY A 154 -12.54 -5.26 2.90
CA GLY A 154 -13.78 -5.11 2.13
C GLY A 154 -13.58 -4.16 0.95
N LEU A 155 -14.38 -4.36 -0.11
CA LEU A 155 -14.36 -3.45 -1.25
C LEU A 155 -14.81 -2.05 -0.83
N GLY A 156 -14.12 -1.03 -1.34
CA GLY A 156 -14.58 0.34 -1.30
C GLY A 156 -15.77 0.58 -2.25
N SER A 157 -16.40 1.73 -2.15
CA SER A 157 -17.36 2.17 -3.17
C SER A 157 -16.67 2.23 -4.53
N SER A 158 -17.27 1.67 -5.56
CA SER A 158 -16.70 1.79 -6.90
C SER A 158 -17.05 3.16 -7.50
N TRP A 159 -16.03 3.87 -7.98
CA TRP A 159 -16.19 5.08 -8.79
C TRP A 159 -16.18 4.75 -10.29
N HIS A 160 -15.80 3.54 -10.62
CA HIS A 160 -15.70 3.05 -11.99
C HIS A 160 -16.85 2.13 -12.33
N SER A 161 -17.30 2.20 -13.57
CA SER A 161 -18.36 1.35 -14.11
C SER A 161 -17.83 0.01 -14.59
N TYR A 162 -18.64 -1.06 -14.45
CA TYR A 162 -18.39 -2.34 -15.12
C TYR A 162 -18.73 -2.29 -16.61
N VAL A 163 -19.60 -1.37 -17.01
CA VAL A 163 -19.96 -1.12 -18.40
C VAL A 163 -19.29 0.20 -18.78
N HIS A 164 -18.34 0.15 -19.68
CA HIS A 164 -17.62 1.32 -20.18
C HIS A 164 -18.45 2.11 -21.20
N GLU A 165 -18.05 3.32 -21.52
CA GLU A 165 -18.79 4.21 -22.43
C GLU A 165 -18.98 3.63 -23.84
N ASP A 166 -18.05 2.80 -24.32
CA ASP A 166 -18.10 2.06 -25.57
C ASP A 166 -19.01 0.82 -25.52
N GLY A 167 -19.60 0.52 -24.35
CA GLY A 167 -20.47 -0.63 -24.10
C GLY A 167 -19.72 -1.92 -23.79
N GLU A 168 -18.39 -1.91 -23.73
CA GLU A 168 -17.61 -3.06 -23.29
C GLU A 168 -17.84 -3.33 -21.78
N ILE A 169 -17.86 -4.61 -21.42
CA ILE A 169 -18.01 -5.05 -20.03
C ILE A 169 -16.64 -5.57 -19.55
N GLY A 170 -16.10 -4.94 -18.51
CA GLY A 170 -14.81 -5.30 -17.95
C GLY A 170 -14.72 -5.01 -16.45
N PRO A 171 -13.71 -5.55 -15.76
CA PRO A 171 -13.49 -5.21 -14.36
C PRO A 171 -13.16 -3.71 -14.24
N PRO A 172 -13.78 -2.99 -13.29
CA PRO A 172 -13.52 -1.57 -13.08
C PRO A 172 -12.21 -1.40 -12.30
N ILE A 173 -11.10 -1.72 -12.93
CA ILE A 173 -9.77 -1.73 -12.34
C ILE A 173 -8.88 -0.61 -12.90
N GLN A 174 -7.86 -0.30 -12.14
CA GLN A 174 -6.63 0.35 -12.59
C GLN A 174 -5.53 -0.71 -12.55
N GLU A 175 -5.01 -1.14 -13.70
CA GLU A 175 -4.09 -2.28 -13.75
C GLU A 175 -2.76 -2.00 -13.03
N ASP A 176 -2.37 -0.73 -12.95
CA ASP A 176 -1.19 -0.28 -12.21
C ASP A 176 -1.29 -0.55 -10.69
N GLU A 177 -2.50 -0.63 -10.11
CA GLU A 177 -2.71 -1.05 -8.71
C GLU A 177 -2.13 -2.46 -8.45
N THR A 178 -2.37 -3.38 -9.37
CA THR A 178 -1.82 -4.73 -9.30
C THR A 178 -0.33 -4.75 -9.61
N ALA A 179 0.08 -4.02 -10.64
CA ALA A 179 1.45 -4.02 -11.11
C ALA A 179 2.43 -3.45 -10.09
N LEU A 180 2.11 -2.29 -9.50
CA LEU A 180 3.00 -1.61 -8.56
C LEU A 180 3.22 -2.38 -7.26
N VAL A 181 2.23 -3.17 -6.81
CA VAL A 181 2.42 -4.07 -5.65
C VAL A 181 3.52 -5.10 -5.93
N ILE A 182 3.53 -5.72 -7.11
CA ILE A 182 4.56 -6.72 -7.47
C ILE A 182 5.92 -6.06 -7.64
N TYR A 183 5.97 -4.87 -8.24
CA TYR A 183 7.20 -4.10 -8.37
C TYR A 183 7.77 -3.67 -7.01
N ALA A 184 6.94 -3.15 -6.11
CA ALA A 184 7.35 -2.77 -4.76
C ALA A 184 7.82 -3.97 -3.93
N LEU A 185 7.17 -5.13 -4.10
CA LEU A 185 7.60 -6.37 -3.46
C LEU A 185 9.00 -6.79 -3.91
N TRP A 186 9.32 -6.63 -5.21
CA TRP A 186 10.68 -6.86 -5.68
C TRP A 186 11.68 -5.90 -5.02
N LYS A 187 11.34 -4.61 -4.94
CA LYS A 187 12.19 -3.61 -4.27
C LYS A 187 12.38 -3.89 -2.78
N HIS A 188 11.38 -4.45 -2.14
CA HIS A 188 11.50 -4.92 -0.76
C HIS A 188 12.44 -6.14 -0.66
N PHE A 189 12.30 -7.11 -1.56
CA PHE A 189 13.17 -8.29 -1.59
C PHE A 189 14.65 -7.93 -1.84
N GLU A 190 14.94 -6.98 -2.73
CA GLU A 190 16.32 -6.51 -2.98
C GLU A 190 17.05 -6.03 -1.71
N LEU A 191 16.32 -5.63 -0.67
CA LEU A 191 16.88 -5.16 0.60
C LEU A 191 16.73 -6.16 1.74
N SER A 192 15.63 -6.92 1.77
CA SER A 192 15.34 -7.87 2.85
C SER A 192 16.01 -9.22 2.64
N HIS A 193 16.17 -9.64 1.38
CA HIS A 193 16.60 -10.98 0.95
C HIS A 193 15.82 -12.13 1.60
N ASP A 194 14.58 -11.86 2.04
CA ASP A 194 13.73 -12.85 2.70
C ASP A 194 13.04 -13.76 1.68
N LEU A 195 13.75 -14.84 1.33
CA LEU A 195 13.28 -15.82 0.36
C LEU A 195 12.09 -16.63 0.89
N GLU A 196 12.05 -16.91 2.20
CA GLU A 196 10.98 -17.67 2.83
C GLU A 196 9.64 -16.94 2.68
N PHE A 197 9.64 -15.63 2.93
CA PHE A 197 8.46 -14.79 2.70
C PHE A 197 8.02 -14.84 1.23
N ILE A 198 8.96 -14.71 0.29
CA ILE A 198 8.63 -14.76 -1.14
C ILE A 198 8.05 -16.12 -1.55
N GLU A 199 8.63 -17.23 -1.09
CA GLU A 199 8.07 -18.56 -1.34
C GLU A 199 6.64 -18.69 -0.82
N GLY A 200 6.36 -18.19 0.38
CA GLY A 200 5.04 -18.23 1.02
C GLY A 200 3.95 -17.50 0.24
N ILE A 201 4.29 -16.40 -0.43
CA ILE A 201 3.32 -15.57 -1.18
C ILE A 201 3.39 -15.75 -2.70
N TYR A 202 4.35 -16.53 -3.22
CA TYR A 202 4.56 -16.66 -4.66
C TYR A 202 3.31 -17.09 -5.40
N ASN A 203 2.71 -18.21 -5.02
CA ASN A 203 1.55 -18.75 -5.74
C ASN A 203 0.28 -17.91 -5.53
N SER A 204 0.13 -17.30 -4.36
CA SER A 204 -1.10 -16.60 -3.95
C SER A 204 -1.14 -15.13 -4.33
N LEU A 205 0.01 -14.50 -4.56
CA LEU A 205 0.13 -13.10 -4.95
C LEU A 205 0.90 -12.95 -6.26
N ILE A 206 2.20 -13.28 -6.29
CA ILE A 206 3.09 -12.98 -7.42
C ILE A 206 2.64 -13.66 -8.71
N LYS A 207 2.46 -14.98 -8.65
CA LYS A 207 2.04 -15.77 -9.83
C LYS A 207 0.67 -15.35 -10.33
N LYS A 208 -0.31 -15.17 -9.45
CA LYS A 208 -1.67 -14.74 -9.85
C LYS A 208 -1.64 -13.39 -10.55
N ALA A 209 -0.95 -12.39 -9.97
CA ALA A 209 -0.83 -11.08 -10.58
C ALA A 209 -0.12 -11.13 -11.94
N ALA A 210 0.99 -11.89 -12.03
CA ALA A 210 1.72 -12.02 -13.28
C ALA A 210 0.89 -12.72 -14.37
N GLU A 211 0.18 -13.81 -14.04
CA GLU A 211 -0.69 -14.50 -14.99
C GLU A 211 -1.85 -13.60 -15.47
N PHE A 212 -2.43 -12.80 -14.58
CA PHE A 212 -3.42 -11.81 -14.96
C PHE A 212 -2.83 -10.81 -15.96
N MET A 213 -1.72 -10.14 -15.62
CA MET A 213 -1.06 -9.17 -16.50
C MET A 213 -0.61 -9.78 -17.85
N VAL A 214 -0.23 -11.04 -17.88
CA VAL A 214 0.06 -11.75 -19.14
C VAL A 214 -1.18 -11.92 -19.99
N SER A 215 -2.33 -12.23 -19.40
CA SER A 215 -3.58 -12.50 -20.12
C SER A 215 -4.40 -11.25 -20.44
N PHE A 216 -4.26 -10.19 -19.65
CA PHE A 216 -5.01 -8.94 -19.81
C PHE A 216 -4.31 -7.99 -20.79
N ARG A 217 -4.10 -8.48 -22.02
CA ARG A 217 -3.45 -7.72 -23.10
C ARG A 217 -4.26 -7.77 -24.39
N ASP A 218 -4.06 -6.76 -25.19
CA ASP A 218 -4.58 -6.75 -26.56
C ASP A 218 -3.67 -7.55 -27.48
N ASP A 219 -4.23 -8.51 -28.19
CA ASP A 219 -3.47 -9.43 -29.04
C ASP A 219 -2.86 -8.76 -30.26
N LYS A 220 -3.39 -7.61 -30.72
CA LYS A 220 -2.92 -6.90 -31.92
C LYS A 220 -1.76 -5.99 -31.59
N THR A 221 -1.83 -5.27 -30.49
CA THR A 221 -0.80 -4.30 -30.09
C THR A 221 0.25 -4.90 -29.17
N GLY A 222 -0.14 -5.89 -28.35
CA GLY A 222 0.68 -6.44 -27.26
C GLY A 222 0.71 -5.57 -26.01
N LEU A 223 0.02 -4.41 -26.02
CA LEU A 223 -0.16 -3.55 -24.86
C LEU A 223 -1.17 -4.15 -23.88
N PRO A 224 -1.19 -3.72 -22.61
CA PRO A 224 -2.30 -3.96 -21.69
C PRO A 224 -3.63 -3.54 -22.33
N LYS A 225 -4.72 -4.20 -21.97
CA LYS A 225 -6.06 -3.75 -22.34
C LYS A 225 -6.39 -2.43 -21.64
N SER A 226 -7.42 -1.75 -22.12
CA SER A 226 -7.91 -0.54 -21.49
C SER A 226 -8.26 -0.79 -20.02
N SER A 227 -7.82 0.12 -19.16
CA SER A 227 -8.20 0.20 -17.76
C SER A 227 -8.34 1.68 -17.37
N TYR A 228 -8.84 1.96 -16.18
CA TYR A 228 -8.89 3.35 -15.72
C TYR A 228 -7.47 3.88 -15.45
N ASP A 229 -7.29 5.16 -15.73
CA ASP A 229 -6.02 5.85 -15.47
C ASP A 229 -5.84 6.14 -13.97
N LEU A 230 -4.62 6.56 -13.59
CA LEU A 230 -4.29 6.85 -12.19
C LEU A 230 -5.08 8.02 -11.60
N TRP A 231 -5.67 8.88 -12.44
CA TRP A 231 -6.52 10.00 -12.00
C TRP A 231 -7.99 9.60 -11.85
N GLU A 232 -8.33 8.34 -12.19
CA GLU A 232 -9.69 7.80 -12.10
C GLU A 232 -10.70 8.50 -13.01
N GLU A 233 -10.23 9.11 -14.11
CA GLU A 233 -11.05 9.91 -15.02
C GLU A 233 -11.30 9.22 -16.37
N LEU A 234 -10.26 8.59 -16.93
CA LEU A 234 -10.28 8.06 -18.29
C LEU A 234 -10.06 6.55 -18.33
N SER A 235 -10.88 5.84 -19.09
CA SER A 235 -10.59 4.44 -19.46
C SER A 235 -9.82 4.41 -20.76
N GLY A 236 -8.69 3.73 -20.78
CA GLY A 236 -7.83 3.66 -21.96
C GLY A 236 -6.51 2.91 -21.69
N VAL A 237 -5.62 2.97 -22.69
CA VAL A 237 -4.26 2.42 -22.58
C VAL A 237 -3.30 3.56 -22.34
N SER A 238 -2.78 3.69 -21.12
CA SER A 238 -1.85 4.75 -20.74
C SER A 238 -0.39 4.29 -20.75
N THR A 239 0.54 5.19 -21.03
CA THR A 239 1.98 4.93 -20.92
C THR A 239 2.38 4.59 -19.49
N PHE A 240 1.78 5.26 -18.48
CA PHE A 240 2.04 5.00 -17.08
C PHE A 240 1.69 3.57 -16.70
N THR A 241 0.43 3.15 -16.90
CA THR A 241 -0.03 1.80 -16.57
C THR A 241 0.75 0.74 -17.33
N SER A 242 0.99 0.94 -18.63
CA SER A 242 1.78 0.00 -19.44
C SER A 242 3.21 -0.15 -18.92
N SER A 243 3.83 0.94 -18.46
CA SER A 243 5.17 0.92 -17.86
C SER A 243 5.19 0.21 -16.49
N CYS A 244 4.13 0.39 -15.68
CA CYS A 244 3.98 -0.32 -14.42
C CYS A 244 3.87 -1.84 -14.65
N VAL A 245 3.04 -2.25 -15.62
CA VAL A 245 2.88 -3.68 -15.98
C VAL A 245 4.19 -4.27 -16.50
N TYR A 246 4.91 -3.54 -17.36
CA TYR A 246 6.25 -3.95 -17.78
C TYR A 246 7.17 -4.20 -16.59
N GLY A 247 7.29 -3.21 -15.69
CA GLY A 247 8.14 -3.31 -14.49
C GLY A 247 7.76 -4.46 -13.56
N ALA A 248 6.46 -4.69 -13.39
CA ALA A 248 5.92 -5.78 -12.58
C ALA A 248 6.23 -7.16 -13.17
N LEU A 249 6.11 -7.33 -14.49
CA LEU A 249 6.43 -8.60 -15.16
C LEU A 249 7.94 -8.88 -15.14
N VAL A 250 8.79 -7.85 -15.23
CA VAL A 250 10.23 -8.01 -15.00
C VAL A 250 10.50 -8.48 -13.57
N ALA A 251 9.83 -7.90 -12.58
CA ALA A 251 9.95 -8.32 -11.18
C ALA A 251 9.47 -9.77 -10.98
N ALA A 252 8.30 -10.11 -11.53
CA ALA A 252 7.75 -11.47 -11.48
C ALA A 252 8.65 -12.51 -12.13
N SER A 253 9.28 -12.18 -13.27
CA SER A 253 10.28 -13.03 -13.94
C SER A 253 11.47 -13.30 -13.02
N ARG A 254 11.98 -12.26 -12.35
CA ARG A 254 13.09 -12.40 -11.39
C ARG A 254 12.71 -13.27 -10.20
N PHE A 255 11.52 -13.12 -9.64
CA PHE A 255 11.01 -14.01 -8.59
C PHE A 255 10.88 -15.46 -9.08
N ALA A 256 10.39 -15.68 -10.29
CA ALA A 256 10.30 -17.00 -10.88
C ALA A 256 11.68 -17.65 -11.05
N ASN A 257 12.68 -16.88 -11.49
CA ASN A 257 14.08 -17.34 -11.60
C ASN A 257 14.64 -17.74 -10.23
N LEU A 258 14.50 -16.87 -9.20
CA LEU A 258 14.95 -17.17 -7.84
C LEU A 258 14.38 -18.47 -7.27
N LEU A 259 13.15 -18.81 -7.67
CA LEU A 259 12.47 -20.03 -7.22
C LEU A 259 12.61 -21.22 -8.19
N GLY A 260 13.50 -21.14 -9.19
CA GLY A 260 13.76 -22.20 -10.15
C GLY A 260 12.59 -22.51 -11.09
N LYS A 261 11.68 -21.56 -11.32
CA LYS A 261 10.46 -21.73 -12.16
C LYS A 261 10.72 -21.22 -13.59
N SER A 262 11.58 -21.88 -14.31
CA SER A 262 12.12 -21.45 -15.62
C SER A 262 11.05 -21.18 -16.68
N GLU A 263 9.95 -21.94 -16.70
CA GLU A 263 8.84 -21.72 -17.64
C GLU A 263 8.13 -20.38 -17.36
N SER A 264 7.82 -20.12 -16.08
CA SER A 264 7.21 -18.86 -15.65
C SER A 264 8.15 -17.66 -15.85
N GLU A 265 9.44 -17.83 -15.54
CA GLU A 265 10.47 -16.82 -15.79
C GLU A 265 10.46 -16.38 -17.25
N LYS A 266 10.60 -17.35 -18.16
CA LYS A 266 10.62 -17.08 -19.60
C LYS A 266 9.34 -16.41 -20.07
N LYS A 267 8.18 -16.93 -19.66
CA LYS A 267 6.87 -16.38 -20.02
C LYS A 267 6.73 -14.91 -19.63
N TYR A 268 7.06 -14.57 -18.38
CA TYR A 268 6.92 -13.21 -17.86
C TYR A 268 7.92 -12.26 -18.52
N LYS A 269 9.16 -12.71 -18.74
CA LYS A 269 10.18 -11.94 -19.42
C LYS A 269 9.80 -11.64 -20.88
N ASP A 270 9.40 -12.65 -21.64
CA ASP A 270 9.01 -12.50 -23.05
C ASP A 270 7.80 -11.55 -23.17
N THR A 271 6.86 -11.63 -22.22
CA THR A 271 5.72 -10.72 -22.18
C THR A 271 6.15 -9.29 -21.86
N ALA A 272 7.01 -9.08 -20.86
CA ALA A 272 7.55 -7.77 -20.54
C ALA A 272 8.27 -7.14 -21.75
N ASP A 273 9.11 -7.91 -22.45
CA ASP A 273 9.82 -7.45 -23.63
C ASP A 273 8.86 -7.06 -24.78
N THR A 274 7.74 -7.79 -24.91
CA THR A 274 6.68 -7.46 -25.86
C THR A 274 6.01 -6.13 -25.51
N ILE A 275 5.63 -5.94 -24.26
CA ILE A 275 5.02 -4.68 -23.79
C ILE A 275 5.97 -3.50 -23.98
N LYS A 276 7.26 -3.65 -23.63
CA LYS A 276 8.27 -2.60 -23.83
C LYS A 276 8.34 -2.15 -25.30
N LYS A 277 8.39 -3.11 -26.24
CA LYS A 277 8.40 -2.79 -27.67
C LYS A 277 7.10 -2.11 -28.11
N ALA A 278 5.99 -2.55 -27.58
CA ALA A 278 4.67 -1.98 -27.86
C ALA A 278 4.54 -0.54 -27.34
N ILE A 279 5.01 -0.23 -26.14
CA ILE A 279 5.07 1.14 -25.60
C ILE A 279 5.84 2.06 -26.56
N LEU A 280 7.05 1.66 -26.95
CA LEU A 280 7.88 2.44 -27.86
C LEU A 280 7.26 2.62 -29.25
N LYS A 281 6.44 1.67 -29.69
CA LYS A 281 5.81 1.72 -31.02
C LYS A 281 4.51 2.51 -31.05
N TYR A 282 3.70 2.42 -29.99
CA TYR A 282 2.32 2.92 -30.02
C TYR A 282 2.06 4.09 -29.07
N LEU A 283 2.89 4.27 -28.02
CA LEU A 283 2.67 5.27 -26.98
C LEU A 283 3.80 6.31 -26.89
N TYR A 284 4.84 6.18 -27.71
CA TYR A 284 5.92 7.16 -27.82
C TYR A 284 5.64 8.09 -28.98
N ASP A 285 5.70 9.39 -28.75
CA ASP A 285 5.61 10.42 -29.79
C ASP A 285 7.00 11.07 -30.01
N GLU A 286 7.55 10.92 -31.21
CA GLU A 286 8.87 11.47 -31.57
C GLU A 286 8.93 12.98 -31.48
N LYS A 287 7.78 13.68 -31.55
CA LYS A 287 7.72 15.15 -31.52
C LYS A 287 7.66 15.72 -30.13
N GLU A 288 7.01 14.95 -29.20
CA GLU A 288 6.84 15.34 -27.80
C GLU A 288 8.01 14.90 -26.94
N GLY A 289 8.78 13.89 -27.33
CA GLY A 289 9.98 13.37 -26.67
C GLY A 289 9.72 12.18 -25.77
#